data_2aea5d44809d8a04e3241484b8dc41f1
#
_entry.id   2aea5d44809d8a04e3241484b8dc41f1
#
_cell.length_a   1.000
_cell.length_b   1.000
_cell.length_c   1.000
_cell.angle_alpha   90.00
_cell.angle_beta   90.00
_cell.angle_gamma   90.00
#
_symmetry.space_group_name_H-M   'P 1'
#
loop_
_entity.id
_entity.type
_entity.pdbx_description
1 polymer ?
#
loop_
_entity_poly.entity_id
_entity_poly.type
_entity_poly.pdbx_seq_one_letter_code
_entity_poly.pdbx_strand_id
1 'polypeptide(L)'
;MPSMFYRFVVLVLALTAWSFADTKKPASKPAGGAPDKAHLQKIWDGWGTLDPSNVAEYYATGPHTFFDIAPLKYASWDEYKAGVVKELADYKAAKFTVNDDAEIHPAGQYAWVTATVKEDMTQKSGKREMGNFRWTAVFEKQNGRWVIVHEHVSAPMQ
;
A
#
# COMPACT_ATOMS: atom_id res chain seq x y z
N MET A 1 4.74 -67.10 -55.24
CA MET A 1 3.82 -66.48 -54.24
C MET A 1 4.64 -65.61 -53.33
N PRO A 2 4.49 -64.29 -53.38
CA PRO A 2 5.36 -63.39 -52.65
C PRO A 2 4.81 -63.10 -51.25
N SER A 3 5.67 -63.16 -50.25
CA SER A 3 5.43 -62.83 -48.87
C SER A 3 5.47 -61.31 -48.65
N MET A 4 4.43 -60.79 -48.06
CA MET A 4 4.23 -59.39 -47.78
C MET A 4 4.83 -59.03 -46.42
N PHE A 5 5.93 -58.29 -46.43
CA PHE A 5 6.59 -57.75 -45.23
C PHE A 5 5.85 -56.49 -44.74
N TYR A 6 5.18 -56.59 -43.59
CA TYR A 6 4.66 -55.44 -42.87
C TYR A 6 5.76 -54.70 -42.11
N ARG A 7 6.08 -53.52 -42.56
CA ARG A 7 6.97 -52.57 -41.83
C ARG A 7 6.12 -51.82 -40.80
N PHE A 8 6.30 -52.16 -39.53
CA PHE A 8 5.80 -51.36 -38.43
C PHE A 8 6.64 -50.09 -38.33
N VAL A 9 6.05 -48.91 -38.61
CA VAL A 9 6.62 -47.60 -38.30
C VAL A 9 6.20 -47.27 -36.86
N VAL A 10 7.14 -47.32 -35.95
CA VAL A 10 6.96 -46.84 -34.57
C VAL A 10 7.14 -45.33 -34.57
N LEU A 11 6.01 -44.60 -34.43
CA LEU A 11 6.00 -43.15 -34.28
C LEU A 11 6.28 -42.84 -32.80
N VAL A 12 7.51 -42.43 -32.50
CA VAL A 12 7.88 -41.92 -31.16
C VAL A 12 7.40 -40.47 -31.06
N LEU A 13 6.28 -40.25 -30.36
CA LEU A 13 5.81 -38.93 -29.97
C LEU A 13 6.67 -38.44 -28.79
N ALA A 14 7.62 -37.54 -29.09
CA ALA A 14 8.35 -36.80 -28.06
C ALA A 14 7.42 -35.72 -27.47
N LEU A 15 6.88 -35.98 -26.29
CA LEU A 15 6.16 -35.00 -25.47
C LEU A 15 7.20 -34.04 -24.89
N THR A 16 7.40 -32.91 -25.53
CA THR A 16 8.13 -31.77 -24.94
C THR A 16 7.26 -31.11 -23.87
N ALA A 17 7.52 -31.44 -22.61
CA ALA A 17 6.95 -30.71 -21.47
C ALA A 17 7.49 -29.28 -21.47
N TRP A 18 6.68 -28.32 -21.88
CA TRP A 18 6.96 -26.90 -21.66
C TRP A 18 6.76 -26.61 -20.18
N SER A 19 7.85 -26.57 -19.44
CA SER A 19 7.86 -26.02 -18.10
C SER A 19 7.67 -24.51 -18.23
N PHE A 20 6.48 -24.00 -17.91
CA PHE A 20 6.28 -22.59 -17.65
C PHE A 20 7.02 -22.28 -16.34
N ALA A 21 8.27 -21.88 -16.45
CA ALA A 21 8.94 -21.23 -15.34
C ALA A 21 8.23 -19.90 -15.11
N ASP A 22 7.47 -19.81 -14.02
CA ASP A 22 6.87 -18.58 -13.53
C ASP A 22 8.01 -17.65 -13.08
N THR A 23 8.61 -16.96 -14.06
CA THR A 23 9.62 -15.94 -13.76
C THR A 23 8.87 -14.74 -13.17
N LYS A 24 8.72 -14.75 -11.85
CA LYS A 24 8.35 -13.57 -11.09
C LYS A 24 9.37 -12.48 -11.46
N LYS A 25 8.96 -11.64 -12.42
CA LYS A 25 9.77 -10.51 -12.91
C LYS A 25 10.12 -9.68 -11.68
N PRO A 26 11.41 -9.45 -11.39
CA PRO A 26 11.78 -8.58 -10.28
C PRO A 26 11.09 -7.24 -10.53
N ALA A 27 10.39 -6.72 -9.52
CA ALA A 27 9.74 -5.44 -9.59
C ALA A 27 10.78 -4.41 -10.01
N SER A 28 10.69 -3.92 -11.24
CA SER A 28 11.58 -2.89 -11.75
C SER A 28 11.41 -1.66 -10.87
N LYS A 29 12.53 -1.15 -10.33
CA LYS A 29 12.55 0.13 -9.62
C LYS A 29 11.82 1.16 -10.49
N PRO A 30 10.79 1.85 -9.98
CA PRO A 30 9.97 2.72 -10.81
C PRO A 30 10.84 3.76 -11.51
N ALA A 31 10.78 3.79 -12.83
CA ALA A 31 11.44 4.84 -13.61
C ALA A 31 10.76 6.19 -13.28
N GLY A 32 11.51 7.11 -12.65
CA GLY A 32 11.02 8.46 -12.38
C GLY A 32 10.70 8.78 -10.92
N GLY A 33 11.17 7.99 -9.94
CA GLY A 33 11.12 8.38 -8.52
C GLY A 33 9.72 8.41 -7.92
N ALA A 34 8.86 7.43 -8.24
CA ALA A 34 7.61 7.19 -7.52
C ALA A 34 7.88 6.94 -6.03
N PRO A 35 6.87 7.11 -5.14
CA PRO A 35 7.00 6.71 -3.75
C PRO A 35 7.51 5.27 -3.67
N ASP A 36 8.40 4.98 -2.72
CA ASP A 36 8.84 3.63 -2.40
C ASP A 36 8.37 3.26 -1.00
N LYS A 37 8.57 2.01 -0.59
CA LYS A 37 8.14 1.55 0.74
C LYS A 37 8.76 2.39 1.87
N ALA A 38 9.98 2.87 1.71
CA ALA A 38 10.62 3.72 2.71
C ALA A 38 9.92 5.08 2.83
N HIS A 39 9.45 5.64 1.71
CA HIS A 39 8.62 6.85 1.71
C HIS A 39 7.28 6.62 2.42
N LEU A 40 6.62 5.48 2.15
CA LEU A 40 5.37 5.12 2.82
C LEU A 40 5.57 4.98 4.33
N GLN A 41 6.66 4.32 4.75
CA GLN A 41 6.97 4.15 6.17
C GLN A 41 7.22 5.49 6.87
N LYS A 42 7.89 6.46 6.22
CA LYS A 42 8.10 7.80 6.79
C LYS A 42 6.78 8.54 7.09
N ILE A 43 5.78 8.38 6.24
CA ILE A 43 4.45 8.95 6.48
C ILE A 43 3.87 8.36 7.76
N TRP A 44 3.90 7.04 7.89
CA TRP A 44 3.38 6.34 9.07
C TRP A 44 4.24 6.55 10.33
N ASP A 45 5.55 6.74 10.20
CA ASP A 45 6.42 7.16 11.31
C ASP A 45 6.02 8.55 11.82
N GLY A 46 5.67 9.46 10.92
CA GLY A 46 5.14 10.77 11.27
C GLY A 46 3.82 10.68 12.04
N TRP A 47 2.87 9.85 11.60
CA TRP A 47 1.64 9.57 12.34
C TRP A 47 1.91 8.95 13.72
N GLY A 48 2.95 8.13 13.85
CA GLY A 48 3.39 7.54 15.12
C GLY A 48 3.81 8.56 16.16
N THR A 49 4.09 9.80 15.78
CA THR A 49 4.39 10.90 16.72
C THR A 49 3.16 11.42 17.45
N LEU A 50 1.95 11.04 17.04
CA LEU A 50 0.66 11.56 17.50
C LEU A 50 0.44 13.05 17.23
N ASP A 51 1.29 13.66 16.40
CA ASP A 51 1.18 15.05 15.95
C ASP A 51 1.03 15.11 14.42
N PRO A 52 -0.17 15.40 13.90
CA PRO A 52 -0.41 15.48 12.46
C PRO A 52 0.43 16.53 11.73
N SER A 53 1.02 17.49 12.45
CA SER A 53 1.91 18.48 11.82
C SER A 53 3.18 17.84 11.24
N ASN A 54 3.61 16.69 11.78
CA ASN A 54 4.77 15.94 11.31
C ASN A 54 4.54 15.16 10.00
N VAL A 55 3.30 15.12 9.52
CA VAL A 55 2.95 14.50 8.24
C VAL A 55 2.39 15.50 7.23
N ALA A 56 2.21 16.76 7.62
CA ALA A 56 1.57 17.79 6.80
C ALA A 56 2.23 17.96 5.42
N GLU A 57 3.54 17.77 5.32
CA GLU A 57 4.28 17.90 4.05
C GLU A 57 3.95 16.79 3.04
N TYR A 58 3.38 15.67 3.50
CA TYR A 58 2.97 14.54 2.66
C TYR A 58 1.54 14.64 2.15
N TYR A 59 0.77 15.64 2.59
CA TYR A 59 -0.63 15.83 2.19
C TYR A 59 -0.79 17.07 1.33
N ALA A 60 -1.62 16.92 0.29
CA ALA A 60 -1.99 18.06 -0.55
C ALA A 60 -2.92 19.02 0.21
N THR A 61 -2.72 20.29 -0.01
CA THR A 61 -3.62 21.35 0.48
C THR A 61 -4.78 21.55 -0.50
N GLY A 62 -5.90 22.09 0.00
CA GLY A 62 -7.09 22.36 -0.81
C GLY A 62 -8.19 21.30 -0.65
N PRO A 63 -9.18 21.28 -1.57
CA PRO A 63 -10.37 20.46 -1.46
C PRO A 63 -10.11 19.01 -1.92
N HIS A 64 -9.50 18.21 -1.06
CA HIS A 64 -9.27 16.78 -1.26
C HIS A 64 -10.07 15.98 -0.24
N THR A 65 -10.62 14.84 -0.68
CA THR A 65 -11.39 13.95 0.19
C THR A 65 -10.47 12.89 0.80
N PHE A 66 -10.56 12.73 2.12
CA PHE A 66 -9.87 11.67 2.86
C PHE A 66 -10.92 10.84 3.62
N PHE A 67 -10.75 9.52 3.59
CA PHE A 67 -11.54 8.58 4.38
C PHE A 67 -10.66 7.97 5.45
N ASP A 68 -11.12 8.02 6.68
CA ASP A 68 -10.50 7.37 7.81
C ASP A 68 -11.51 6.45 8.50
N ILE A 69 -11.11 5.78 9.56
CA ILE A 69 -11.96 4.88 10.34
C ILE A 69 -13.20 5.63 10.87
N ALA A 70 -13.03 6.87 11.26
CA ALA A 70 -14.09 7.84 11.64
C ALA A 70 -13.58 9.27 11.44
N PRO A 71 -14.45 10.23 11.07
CA PRO A 71 -15.84 10.14 10.64
C PRO A 71 -15.97 9.61 9.20
N LEU A 72 -17.18 9.72 8.62
CA LEU A 72 -17.47 9.23 7.27
C LEU A 72 -16.49 9.76 6.20
N LYS A 73 -16.09 11.03 6.30
CA LYS A 73 -15.11 11.67 5.42
C LYS A 73 -14.59 12.97 6.00
N TYR A 74 -13.44 13.39 5.49
CA TYR A 74 -12.92 14.75 5.58
C TYR A 74 -12.85 15.36 4.19
N ALA A 75 -13.18 16.63 4.03
CA ALA A 75 -13.22 17.35 2.74
C ALA A 75 -11.92 18.12 2.44
N SER A 76 -10.99 18.16 3.37
CA SER A 76 -9.70 18.82 3.22
C SER A 76 -8.68 18.26 4.22
N TRP A 77 -7.39 18.55 3.97
CA TRP A 77 -6.32 18.25 4.93
C TRP A 77 -6.55 18.93 6.28
N ASP A 78 -7.02 20.19 6.30
CA ASP A 78 -7.25 20.93 7.55
C ASP A 78 -8.32 20.27 8.41
N GLU A 79 -9.41 19.77 7.79
CA GLU A 79 -10.44 19.00 8.49
C GLU A 79 -9.88 17.67 9.02
N TYR A 80 -9.11 16.97 8.17
CA TYR A 80 -8.50 15.69 8.54
C TYR A 80 -7.56 15.86 9.74
N LYS A 81 -6.63 16.81 9.65
CA LYS A 81 -5.72 17.15 10.73
C LYS A 81 -6.46 17.45 12.04
N ALA A 82 -7.51 18.27 11.99
CA ALA A 82 -8.27 18.65 13.18
C ALA A 82 -9.06 17.45 13.77
N GLY A 83 -9.55 16.54 12.93
CA GLY A 83 -10.23 15.33 13.35
C GLY A 83 -9.28 14.36 14.05
N VAL A 84 -8.17 14.04 13.42
CA VAL A 84 -7.19 13.09 13.96
C VAL A 84 -6.59 13.55 15.28
N VAL A 85 -6.36 14.87 15.48
CA VAL A 85 -5.94 15.39 16.78
C VAL A 85 -6.89 14.98 17.91
N LYS A 86 -8.21 14.98 17.64
CA LYS A 86 -9.21 14.58 18.65
C LYS A 86 -9.20 13.06 18.88
N GLU A 87 -9.06 12.29 17.80
CA GLU A 87 -9.02 10.82 17.88
C GLU A 87 -7.78 10.32 18.62
N LEU A 88 -6.64 10.96 18.40
CA LEU A 88 -5.37 10.60 19.05
C LEU A 88 -5.21 11.20 20.46
N ALA A 89 -6.14 12.05 20.92
CA ALA A 89 -6.02 12.76 22.20
C ALA A 89 -5.84 11.84 23.41
N ASP A 90 -6.41 10.64 23.36
CA ASP A 90 -6.34 9.67 24.47
C ASP A 90 -5.11 8.75 24.42
N TYR A 91 -4.28 8.86 23.39
CA TYR A 91 -3.07 8.06 23.22
C TYR A 91 -1.83 8.80 23.71
N LYS A 92 -0.85 8.04 24.20
CA LYS A 92 0.47 8.55 24.65
C LYS A 92 1.62 7.99 23.83
N ALA A 93 1.38 6.92 23.06
CA ALA A 93 2.37 6.34 22.15
C ALA A 93 1.66 5.60 21.03
N ALA A 94 2.23 5.68 19.84
CA ALA A 94 1.81 4.89 18.69
C ALA A 94 3.03 4.47 17.86
N LYS A 95 2.94 3.29 17.26
CA LYS A 95 3.88 2.80 16.26
C LYS A 95 3.08 2.18 15.12
N PHE A 96 3.35 2.65 13.91
CA PHE A 96 2.77 2.10 12.71
C PHE A 96 3.86 1.45 11.85
N THR A 97 3.55 0.33 11.23
CA THR A 97 4.49 -0.39 10.36
C THR A 97 3.78 -0.77 9.08
N VAL A 98 4.27 -0.27 7.95
CA VAL A 98 3.81 -0.68 6.62
C VAL A 98 4.26 -2.12 6.37
N ASN A 99 3.32 -3.03 6.20
CA ASN A 99 3.60 -4.46 5.99
C ASN A 99 4.26 -4.72 4.62
N ASP A 100 4.71 -5.96 4.39
CA ASP A 100 5.42 -6.33 3.16
C ASP A 100 4.48 -6.56 1.96
N ASP A 101 3.18 -6.45 2.17
CA ASP A 101 2.14 -6.52 1.14
C ASP A 101 1.92 -5.19 0.39
N ALA A 102 2.73 -4.16 0.67
CA ALA A 102 2.61 -2.87 0.00
C ALA A 102 2.87 -2.99 -1.51
N GLU A 103 1.86 -2.58 -2.28
CA GLU A 103 1.95 -2.49 -3.73
C GLU A 103 1.89 -1.03 -4.17
N ILE A 104 2.83 -0.64 -5.05
CA ILE A 104 2.98 0.74 -5.53
C ILE A 104 2.86 0.74 -7.05
N HIS A 105 1.91 1.49 -7.57
CA HIS A 105 1.56 1.54 -8.99
C HIS A 105 1.77 2.95 -9.56
N PRO A 106 2.93 3.22 -10.19
CA PRO A 106 3.19 4.51 -10.81
C PRO A 106 2.32 4.74 -12.05
N ALA A 107 1.80 5.96 -12.20
CA ALA A 107 0.97 6.38 -13.32
C ALA A 107 1.29 7.84 -13.75
N GLY A 108 2.48 8.07 -14.30
CA GLY A 108 2.94 9.39 -14.70
C GLY A 108 3.17 10.33 -13.50
N GLN A 109 2.38 11.39 -13.39
CA GLN A 109 2.41 12.33 -12.27
C GLN A 109 1.64 11.83 -11.05
N TYR A 110 0.99 10.67 -11.16
CA TYR A 110 0.27 10.02 -10.08
C TYR A 110 0.91 8.68 -9.71
N ALA A 111 0.64 8.24 -8.52
CA ALA A 111 0.86 6.86 -8.09
C ALA A 111 -0.28 6.47 -7.15
N TRP A 112 -0.72 5.23 -7.20
CA TRP A 112 -1.61 4.71 -6.18
C TRP A 112 -0.96 3.54 -5.45
N VAL A 113 -1.34 3.38 -4.19
CA VAL A 113 -0.73 2.42 -3.27
C VAL A 113 -1.83 1.67 -2.56
N THR A 114 -1.64 0.39 -2.38
CA THR A 114 -2.37 -0.41 -1.40
C THR A 114 -1.39 -1.06 -0.44
N ALA A 115 -1.73 -1.08 0.84
CA ALA A 115 -0.95 -1.76 1.87
C ALA A 115 -1.85 -2.14 3.04
N THR A 116 -1.39 -3.08 3.86
CA THR A 116 -1.83 -3.14 5.23
C THR A 116 -0.79 -2.48 6.14
N VAL A 117 -1.28 -1.88 7.22
CA VAL A 117 -0.43 -1.17 8.19
C VAL A 117 -0.72 -1.75 9.56
N LYS A 118 0.31 -2.29 10.20
CA LYS A 118 0.21 -2.75 11.58
C LYS A 118 0.24 -1.55 12.51
N GLU A 119 -0.72 -1.50 13.43
CA GLU A 119 -0.76 -0.56 14.53
C GLU A 119 -0.35 -1.20 15.85
N ASP A 120 0.28 -0.41 16.71
CA ASP A 120 0.61 -0.73 18.09
C ASP A 120 0.52 0.57 18.88
N MET A 121 -0.60 0.79 19.56
CA MET A 121 -0.93 2.04 20.22
C MET A 121 -1.10 1.81 21.73
N THR A 122 -0.73 2.82 22.52
CA THR A 122 -0.89 2.80 23.97
C THR A 122 -1.66 4.03 24.42
N GLN A 123 -2.81 3.80 25.03
CA GLN A 123 -3.63 4.85 25.64
C GLN A 123 -2.95 5.47 26.86
N LYS A 124 -3.34 6.67 27.25
CA LYS A 124 -2.93 7.33 28.50
C LYS A 124 -3.31 6.52 29.74
N SER A 125 -4.41 5.74 29.67
CA SER A 125 -4.83 4.77 30.67
C SER A 125 -3.85 3.61 30.84
N GLY A 126 -2.95 3.36 29.89
CA GLY A 126 -2.06 2.22 29.84
C GLY A 126 -2.58 1.05 29.02
N LYS A 127 -3.83 1.09 28.55
CA LYS A 127 -4.37 0.06 27.64
C LYS A 127 -3.58 0.07 26.35
N ARG A 128 -3.15 -1.12 25.89
CA ARG A 128 -2.49 -1.31 24.60
C ARG A 128 -3.49 -1.85 23.59
N GLU A 129 -3.45 -1.31 22.39
CA GLU A 129 -4.28 -1.70 21.27
C GLU A 129 -3.36 -2.07 20.10
N MET A 130 -3.66 -3.18 19.46
CA MET A 130 -2.88 -3.69 18.32
C MET A 130 -3.85 -4.18 17.24
N GLY A 131 -3.55 -3.84 16.00
CA GLY A 131 -4.38 -4.24 14.87
C GLY A 131 -3.68 -4.09 13.55
N ASN A 132 -4.46 -4.20 12.49
CA ASN A 132 -4.03 -3.89 11.13
C ASN A 132 -5.12 -3.08 10.44
N PHE A 133 -4.71 -2.01 9.77
CA PHE A 133 -5.55 -1.23 8.86
C PHE A 133 -5.35 -1.69 7.43
N ARG A 134 -6.36 -1.43 6.59
CA ARG A 134 -6.18 -1.34 5.14
C ARG A 134 -5.91 0.10 4.79
N TRP A 135 -4.93 0.34 3.99
CA TRP A 135 -4.57 1.66 3.51
C TRP A 135 -4.51 1.70 1.99
N THR A 136 -5.25 2.60 1.40
CA THR A 136 -5.14 2.97 -0.01
C THR A 136 -4.83 4.44 -0.09
N ALA A 137 -3.80 4.83 -0.84
CA ALA A 137 -3.44 6.22 -1.05
C ALA A 137 -3.22 6.53 -2.53
N VAL A 138 -3.68 7.70 -2.96
CA VAL A 138 -3.37 8.27 -4.26
C VAL A 138 -2.42 9.44 -4.05
N PHE A 139 -1.26 9.33 -4.68
CA PHE A 139 -0.23 10.35 -4.67
C PHE A 139 -0.25 11.14 -5.98
N GLU A 140 0.01 12.42 -5.88
CA GLU A 140 0.30 13.30 -7.00
C GLU A 140 1.67 13.94 -6.81
N LYS A 141 2.41 14.09 -7.91
CA LYS A 141 3.71 14.78 -7.89
C LYS A 141 3.50 16.28 -8.04
N GLN A 142 3.62 17.02 -6.94
CA GLN A 142 3.48 18.47 -6.89
C GLN A 142 4.82 19.11 -6.53
N ASN A 143 5.34 20.03 -7.37
CA ASN A 143 6.61 20.72 -7.13
C ASN A 143 7.79 19.77 -6.83
N GLY A 144 7.84 18.61 -7.51
CA GLY A 144 8.89 17.62 -7.34
C GLY A 144 8.72 16.68 -6.15
N ARG A 145 7.69 16.85 -5.32
CA ARG A 145 7.37 16.01 -4.17
C ARG A 145 6.11 15.20 -4.41
N TRP A 146 6.07 14.00 -3.85
CA TRP A 146 4.87 13.18 -3.85
C TRP A 146 4.01 13.52 -2.64
N VAL A 147 2.77 13.97 -2.89
CA VAL A 147 1.79 14.32 -1.85
C VAL A 147 0.53 13.47 -2.03
N ILE A 148 -0.11 13.13 -0.93
CA ILE A 148 -1.37 12.38 -0.91
C ILE A 148 -2.49 13.34 -1.25
N VAL A 149 -3.23 13.03 -2.31
CA VAL A 149 -4.43 13.77 -2.75
C VAL A 149 -5.72 13.05 -2.38
N HIS A 150 -5.62 11.78 -2.03
CA HIS A 150 -6.71 10.97 -1.50
C HIS A 150 -6.13 9.81 -0.71
N GLU A 151 -6.75 9.46 0.40
CA GLU A 151 -6.50 8.19 1.06
C GLU A 151 -7.77 7.60 1.66
N HIS A 152 -7.71 6.30 1.89
CA HIS A 152 -8.72 5.54 2.60
C HIS A 152 -8.02 4.60 3.60
N VAL A 153 -8.30 4.83 4.87
CA VAL A 153 -7.91 3.94 5.97
C VAL A 153 -9.16 3.23 6.47
N SER A 154 -9.10 1.94 6.66
CA SER A 154 -10.21 1.17 7.23
C SER A 154 -9.72 -0.01 8.05
N ALA A 155 -10.45 -0.32 9.12
CA ALA A 155 -10.25 -1.54 9.90
C ALA A 155 -11.19 -2.67 9.40
N PRO A 156 -10.79 -3.96 9.49
CA PRO A 156 -11.70 -5.06 9.28
C PRO A 156 -12.76 -5.07 10.40
N MET A 157 -14.01 -5.29 10.04
CA MET A 157 -15.05 -5.58 11.07
C MET A 157 -14.73 -6.93 11.72
N GLN A 158 -14.80 -6.97 13.05
CA GLN A 158 -14.68 -8.19 13.84
C GLN A 158 -16.04 -8.78 14.13
#